data_426422d13eca6641e3b30e417102d250
#
_entry.id   426422d13eca6641e3b30e417102d250
#
_cell.length_a   1.000
_cell.length_b   1.000
_cell.length_c   1.000
_cell.angle_alpha   90.00
_cell.angle_beta   90.00
_cell.angle_gamma   90.00
#
_symmetry.space_group_name_H-M   'P 1'
#
loop_
_entity.id
_entity.type
_entity.pdbx_description
1 polymer ?
#
loop_
_entity_poly.entity_id
_entity_poly.type
_entity_poly.pdbx_seq_one_letter_code
_entity_poly.pdbx_strand_id
1 'polypeptide(L)' 'MDGTKIIKKLLIEAGINTVELARRLGCGTANLYNKYGRNNFSLNELEEIADACGYTVKITFDKK' A
#
# COMPACT_ATOMS: atom_id res chain seq x y z
N MET A 1 -3.70 -12.25 -6.29
CA MET A 1 -3.64 -10.78 -6.23
C MET A 1 -2.27 -10.37 -5.70
N ASP A 2 -1.65 -9.41 -6.32
CA ASP A 2 -0.32 -8.95 -5.93
C ASP A 2 -0.44 -7.60 -5.20
N GLY A 3 -0.42 -7.65 -3.85
CA GLY A 3 -0.57 -6.45 -3.03
C GLY A 3 0.57 -5.47 -3.22
N THR A 4 1.79 -5.96 -3.45
CA THR A 4 2.94 -5.10 -3.67
C THR A 4 2.76 -4.28 -4.95
N LYS A 5 2.28 -4.89 -6.03
CA LYS A 5 2.02 -4.16 -7.28
C LYS A 5 0.92 -3.12 -7.09
N ILE A 6 -0.12 -3.47 -6.35
CA ILE A 6 -1.23 -2.55 -6.07
C ILE A 6 -0.70 -1.32 -5.34
N ILE A 7 0.11 -1.52 -4.31
CA ILE A 7 0.68 -0.42 -3.52
C ILE A 7 1.61 0.43 -4.36
N LYS A 8 2.50 -0.18 -5.14
CA LYS A 8 3.42 0.59 -5.99
C LYS A 8 2.68 1.44 -7.01
N LYS A 9 1.61 0.91 -7.58
CA LYS A 9 0.76 1.65 -8.49
C LYS A 9 0.08 2.84 -7.80
N LEU A 10 -0.40 2.62 -6.57
CA LEU A 10 -1.00 3.69 -5.77
C LEU A 10 0.01 4.80 -5.49
N LEU A 11 1.26 4.45 -5.16
CA LEU A 11 2.30 5.43 -4.90
C LEU A 11 2.57 6.30 -6.12
N ILE A 12 2.57 5.71 -7.30
CA ILE A 12 2.75 6.45 -8.56
C ILE A 12 1.61 7.46 -8.71
N GLU A 13 0.37 7.03 -8.50
CA GLU A 13 -0.78 7.93 -8.62
C GLU A 13 -0.78 9.03 -7.56
N ALA A 14 -0.35 8.70 -6.35
CA ALA A 14 -0.25 9.69 -5.26
C ALA A 14 0.95 10.62 -5.41
N GLY A 15 1.89 10.29 -6.30
CA GLY A 15 3.07 11.12 -6.52
C GLY A 15 4.09 11.06 -5.39
N ILE A 16 4.15 9.95 -4.67
CA ILE A 16 5.10 9.75 -3.56
C ILE A 16 5.90 8.46 -3.77
N ASN A 17 6.96 8.32 -2.99
CA ASN A 17 7.79 7.12 -3.01
C ASN A 17 7.63 6.34 -1.70
N THR A 18 8.28 5.18 -1.63
CA THR A 18 8.22 4.31 -0.45
C THR A 18 8.76 4.99 0.80
N VAL A 19 9.80 5.81 0.67
CA VAL A 19 10.37 6.53 1.81
C VAL A 19 9.33 7.49 2.41
N GLU A 20 8.64 8.23 1.56
CA GLU A 20 7.61 9.16 2.02
C GLU A 20 6.42 8.40 2.63
N LEU A 21 6.03 7.27 2.05
CA LEU A 21 4.97 6.44 2.61
C LEU A 21 5.35 5.96 4.02
N ALA A 22 6.57 5.46 4.19
CA ALA A 22 7.05 5.01 5.50
C ALA A 22 6.98 6.14 6.52
N ARG A 23 7.37 7.34 6.13
CA ARG A 23 7.31 8.51 7.00
C ARG A 23 5.87 8.81 7.45
N ARG A 24 4.93 8.75 6.51
CA ARG A 24 3.52 9.02 6.81
C ARG A 24 2.91 7.96 7.72
N LEU A 25 3.35 6.71 7.56
CA LEU A 25 2.87 5.60 8.38
C LEU A 25 3.57 5.53 9.75
N GLY A 26 4.66 6.27 9.92
CA GLY A 26 5.44 6.22 11.15
C GLY A 26 6.23 4.93 11.32
N CYS A 27 6.62 4.29 10.22
CA CYS A 27 7.40 3.06 10.26
C CYS A 27 8.72 3.23 9.51
N GLY A 28 9.62 2.25 9.66
CA GLY A 28 10.89 2.26 8.93
C GLY A 28 10.70 1.85 7.49
N THR A 29 11.49 2.43 6.59
CA THR A 29 11.47 2.08 5.18
C THR A 29 11.80 0.60 4.96
N ALA A 30 12.73 0.06 5.76
CA ALA A 30 13.09 -1.36 5.69
C ALA A 30 11.88 -2.27 5.95
N ASN A 31 10.99 -1.88 6.87
CA ASN A 31 9.79 -2.65 7.17
C ASN A 31 8.87 -2.74 5.94
N LEU A 32 8.71 -1.64 5.22
CA LEU A 32 7.91 -1.65 4.00
C LEU A 32 8.53 -2.53 2.91
N TYR A 33 9.84 -2.44 2.72
CA TYR A 33 10.52 -3.30 1.74
C TYR A 33 10.39 -4.77 2.10
N ASN A 34 10.46 -5.10 3.40
CA ASN A 34 10.25 -6.48 3.86
C ASN A 34 8.82 -6.95 3.53
N LYS A 35 7.83 -6.09 3.74
CA LYS A 35 6.44 -6.42 3.41
C LYS A 35 6.26 -6.58 1.90
N TYR A 36 6.90 -5.75 1.11
CA TYR A 36 6.87 -5.88 -0.34
C TYR A 36 7.41 -7.24 -0.78
N GLY A 37 8.51 -7.67 -0.17
CA GLY A 37 9.11 -8.96 -0.49
C GLY A 37 8.23 -10.14 -0.13
N ARG A 38 7.50 -10.06 0.98
CA ARG A 38 6.57 -11.11 1.39
C ARG A 38 5.27 -11.07 0.61
N ASN A 39 4.94 -9.91 0.06
CA ASN A 39 3.68 -9.68 -0.63
C ASN A 39 2.48 -10.10 0.22
N ASN A 40 2.54 -9.80 1.52
CA ASN A 40 1.54 -10.23 2.50
C ASN A 40 0.96 -9.03 3.22
N PHE A 41 -0.09 -8.45 2.64
CA PHE A 41 -0.76 -7.29 3.19
C PHE A 41 -2.19 -7.66 3.58
N SER A 42 -2.57 -7.34 4.82
CA SER A 42 -3.95 -7.48 5.26
C SER A 42 -4.80 -6.34 4.68
N LEU A 43 -6.12 -6.50 4.74
CA LEU A 43 -7.01 -5.42 4.32
C LEU A 43 -6.82 -4.18 5.17
N ASN A 44 -6.61 -4.35 6.49
CA ASN A 44 -6.35 -3.21 7.37
C ASN A 44 -5.08 -2.46 6.98
N GLU A 45 -4.03 -3.20 6.62
CA GLU A 45 -2.79 -2.57 6.17
C GLU A 45 -2.99 -1.82 4.86
N LEU A 46 -3.75 -2.37 3.93
CA LEU A 46 -4.06 -1.68 2.68
C LEU A 46 -4.86 -0.41 2.93
N GLU A 47 -5.82 -0.45 3.86
CA GLU A 47 -6.59 0.72 4.24
C GLU A 47 -5.71 1.81 4.84
N GLU A 48 -4.79 1.45 5.72
CA GLU A 48 -3.87 2.40 6.33
C GLU A 48 -2.97 3.04 5.28
N ILE A 49 -2.46 2.24 4.35
CA ILE A 49 -1.59 2.73 3.27
C ILE A 49 -2.37 3.68 2.37
N ALA A 50 -3.58 3.30 1.97
CA ALA A 50 -4.41 4.14 1.12
C ALA A 50 -4.73 5.46 1.81
N ASP A 51 -5.09 5.41 3.09
CA ASP A 51 -5.41 6.61 3.86
C ASP A 51 -4.20 7.55 3.93
N ALA A 52 -3.02 7.01 4.16
CA ALA A 52 -1.79 7.80 4.18
C ALA A 52 -1.51 8.48 2.84
N CYS A 53 -2.03 7.94 1.75
CA CYS A 53 -1.89 8.50 0.40
C CYS A 53 -3.05 9.43 0.02
N GLY A 54 -4.06 9.55 0.87
CA GLY A 54 -5.26 10.36 0.58
C GLY A 54 -6.29 9.62 -0.26
N TYR A 55 -6.27 8.29 -0.22
CA TYR A 55 -7.20 7.44 -0.98
C TYR A 55 -7.98 6.53 -0.04
N THR A 56 -9.06 5.95 -0.54
CA THR A 56 -9.80 4.91 0.17
C THR A 56 -9.73 3.62 -0.62
N VAL A 57 -9.74 2.50 0.10
CA VAL A 57 -9.79 1.18 -0.53
C VAL A 57 -11.24 0.85 -0.88
N LYS A 58 -11.46 0.44 -2.11
CA LYS A 58 -12.75 -0.01 -2.57
C LYS A 58 -12.59 -1.40 -3.18
N ILE A 59 -13.34 -2.35 -2.67
CA ILE A 59 -13.28 -3.73 -3.12
C ILE A 59 -14.59 -4.09 -3.78
N THR A 60 -14.53 -4.64 -4.99
CA THR A 60 -15.69 -5.10 -5.72
C THR A 60 -15.49 -6.56 -6.12
N PHE A 61 -16.60 -7.27 -6.25
CA PHE A 61 -16.60 -8.65 -6.73
C PHE A 61 -17.38 -8.72 -8.02
N ASP A 62 -16.76 -9.30 -9.04
CA ASP A 62 -17.43 -9.50 -10.32
C ASP A 62 -17.90 -10.96 -10.43
N LYS A 63 -19.12 -11.14 -10.88
CA LYS A 63 -19.67 -12.48 -11.07
C LYS A 63 -18.99 -13.14 -12.26
N LYS A 64 -18.59 -14.39 -12.07
CA LYS A 64 -17.99 -15.15 -13.17
C LYS A 64 -19.00 -15.47 -14.26
#